data_6b4513b33be8cfd98f507b7d0d922ee3
#
_entry.id   6b4513b33be8cfd98f507b7d0d922ee3
#
_cell.length_a   1.000
_cell.length_b   1.000
_cell.length_c   1.000
_cell.angle_alpha   90.00
_cell.angle_beta   90.00
_cell.angle_gamma   90.00
#
_symmetry.space_group_name_H-M   'P 1'
#
loop_
_entity.id
_entity.type
_entity.pdbx_description
1 polymer ?
#
loop_
_entity_poly.entity_id
_entity_poly.type
_entity_poly.pdbx_seq_one_letter_code
_entity_poly.pdbx_strand_id
1 'polypeptide(L)'
;MARYTGPKSRIARKFGEGIFGADKVLSKKNYPPGQHGNNRRRKTSEYGVMLAEKQKAKYTYGVLEKQFRNLFEKAESAAGITGEILLQSLEARLDNVVFRLGIAPTRAAARQLVGHKHITVDGKVVNIPSYAVKPGQIVGVRESSKSLEVIANSLAGFNHSKYPWLEWDESIKAGKYLHTPERADIPENIKEHLIVELYSK
;
A
#
# COMPACT_ATOMS: atom_id res chain seq x y z
N MET A 1 6.63 -3.58 15.53
CA MET A 1 6.10 -4.33 14.36
C MET A 1 7.17 -4.37 13.27
N ALA A 2 7.52 -5.56 12.76
CA ALA A 2 8.56 -5.72 11.75
C ALA A 2 8.15 -5.04 10.43
N ARG A 3 9.07 -4.32 9.81
CA ARG A 3 8.88 -3.59 8.55
C ARG A 3 10.22 -3.46 7.81
N TYR A 4 10.17 -3.11 6.53
CA TYR A 4 11.37 -2.72 5.80
C TYR A 4 11.86 -1.34 6.29
N THR A 5 13.08 -1.28 6.79
CA THR A 5 13.72 -0.05 7.31
C THR A 5 14.92 0.39 6.49
N GLY A 6 15.25 -0.36 5.44
CA GLY A 6 16.36 -0.07 4.54
C GLY A 6 16.11 1.11 3.59
N PRO A 7 17.10 1.48 2.76
CA PRO A 7 17.03 2.60 1.83
C PRO A 7 15.92 2.42 0.78
N LYS A 8 14.95 3.33 0.74
CA LYS A 8 13.81 3.31 -0.19
C LYS A 8 14.26 3.46 -1.65
N SER A 9 15.20 4.35 -1.92
CA SER A 9 15.76 4.58 -3.27
C SER A 9 16.47 3.35 -3.84
N ARG A 10 17.01 2.47 -2.99
CA ARG A 10 17.58 1.19 -3.44
C ARG A 10 16.51 0.29 -4.04
N ILE A 11 15.33 0.25 -3.42
CA ILE A 11 14.19 -0.52 -3.90
C ILE A 11 13.59 0.11 -5.16
N ALA A 12 13.36 1.43 -5.16
CA ALA A 12 12.88 2.16 -6.33
C ALA A 12 13.77 1.94 -7.55
N ARG A 13 15.08 2.05 -7.40
CA ARG A 13 16.07 1.78 -8.46
C ARG A 13 16.08 0.32 -8.93
N LYS A 14 15.81 -0.65 -8.04
CA LYS A 14 15.72 -2.07 -8.42
C LYS A 14 14.59 -2.32 -9.39
N PHE A 15 13.45 -1.68 -9.19
CA PHE A 15 12.26 -1.82 -10.03
C PHE A 15 12.17 -0.78 -11.16
N GLY A 16 12.98 0.28 -11.11
CA GLY A 16 12.90 1.38 -12.07
C GLY A 16 11.67 2.27 -11.89
N GLU A 17 10.97 2.14 -10.77
CA GLU A 17 9.72 2.83 -10.48
C GLU A 17 9.74 3.46 -9.08
N GLY A 18 9.12 4.64 -8.94
CA GLY A 18 8.99 5.36 -7.66
C GLY A 18 7.90 4.81 -6.76
N ILE A 19 7.98 3.51 -6.39
CA ILE A 19 6.96 2.82 -5.59
C ILE A 19 6.68 3.41 -4.20
N PHE A 20 7.57 4.22 -3.67
CA PHE A 20 7.39 4.93 -2.40
C PHE A 20 7.05 6.42 -2.58
N GLY A 21 6.72 6.85 -3.80
CA GLY A 21 6.53 8.23 -4.21
C GLY A 21 7.70 8.77 -5.04
N ALA A 22 7.72 10.08 -5.31
CA ALA A 22 8.77 10.72 -6.08
C ALA A 22 10.16 10.50 -5.44
N ASP A 23 11.13 10.05 -6.24
CA ASP A 23 12.49 9.76 -5.79
C ASP A 23 13.52 10.46 -6.66
N LYS A 24 14.16 11.50 -6.08
CA LYS A 24 15.21 12.30 -6.73
C LYS A 24 16.45 11.47 -7.12
N VAL A 25 16.71 10.37 -6.37
CA VAL A 25 17.85 9.48 -6.66
C VAL A 25 17.55 8.61 -7.86
N LEU A 26 16.31 8.12 -7.99
CA LEU A 26 15.87 7.36 -9.16
C LEU A 26 15.97 8.22 -10.44
N SER A 27 15.54 9.48 -10.39
CA SER A 27 15.64 10.41 -11.53
C SER A 27 17.07 10.64 -12.00
N LYS A 28 18.04 10.68 -11.06
CA LYS A 28 19.47 10.87 -11.40
C LYS A 28 20.18 9.58 -11.79
N LYS A 29 19.79 8.44 -11.21
CA LYS A 29 20.45 7.13 -11.35
C LYS A 29 19.44 6.07 -11.77
N ASN A 30 19.04 6.10 -13.03
CA ASN A 30 18.06 5.17 -13.60
C ASN A 30 18.66 3.78 -13.94
N TYR A 31 19.44 3.24 -13.02
CA TYR A 31 20.02 1.89 -13.12
C TYR A 31 19.96 1.17 -11.76
N PRO A 32 19.98 -0.17 -11.73
CA PRO A 32 19.91 -0.91 -10.49
C PRO A 32 20.98 -0.51 -9.48
N PRO A 33 20.72 -0.69 -8.20
CA PRO A 33 21.70 -0.42 -7.15
C PRO A 33 22.82 -1.48 -7.15
N GLY A 34 23.97 -1.09 -6.61
CA GLY A 34 25.11 -1.98 -6.42
C GLY A 34 26.25 -1.71 -7.40
N GLN A 35 27.38 -2.40 -7.18
CA GLN A 35 28.62 -2.23 -7.93
C GLN A 35 28.44 -2.53 -9.43
N HIS A 36 27.59 -3.49 -9.77
CA HIS A 36 27.33 -3.94 -11.14
C HIS A 36 26.07 -3.32 -11.77
N GLY A 37 25.52 -2.25 -11.19
CA GLY A 37 24.27 -1.62 -11.66
C GLY A 37 24.32 -1.13 -13.11
N ASN A 38 25.50 -0.69 -13.59
CA ASN A 38 25.73 -0.20 -14.95
C ASN A 38 26.11 -1.30 -15.95
N ASN A 39 26.33 -2.54 -15.48
CA ASN A 39 26.73 -3.61 -16.39
C ASN A 39 25.56 -4.05 -17.27
N ARG A 40 25.88 -4.59 -18.47
CA ARG A 40 24.85 -5.16 -19.36
C ARG A 40 24.04 -6.23 -18.65
N ARG A 41 22.72 -6.04 -18.59
CA ARG A 41 21.81 -7.00 -17.95
C ARG A 41 21.67 -8.26 -18.80
N ARG A 42 21.74 -9.41 -18.15
CA ARG A 42 21.33 -10.68 -18.77
C ARG A 42 19.79 -10.70 -18.89
N LYS A 43 19.29 -11.47 -19.85
CA LYS A 43 17.84 -11.74 -19.98
C LYS A 43 17.33 -12.33 -18.67
N THR A 44 16.30 -11.73 -18.10
CA THR A 44 15.69 -12.22 -16.86
C THR A 44 14.88 -13.49 -17.17
N SER A 45 15.00 -14.53 -16.35
CA SER A 45 14.16 -15.73 -16.46
C SER A 45 12.69 -15.40 -16.13
N GLU A 46 11.76 -16.22 -16.58
CA GLU A 46 10.33 -16.08 -16.25
C GLU A 46 10.11 -16.07 -14.74
N TYR A 47 10.72 -16.98 -14.01
CA TYR A 47 10.71 -16.99 -12.55
C TYR A 47 11.19 -15.66 -11.96
N GLY A 48 12.27 -15.08 -12.51
CA GLY A 48 12.79 -13.80 -12.07
C GLY A 48 11.81 -12.64 -12.29
N VAL A 49 11.06 -12.66 -13.37
CA VAL A 49 10.01 -11.67 -13.67
C VAL A 49 8.85 -11.80 -12.68
N MET A 50 8.33 -12.99 -12.47
CA MET A 50 7.26 -13.27 -11.50
C MET A 50 7.67 -12.90 -10.08
N LEU A 51 8.90 -13.26 -9.67
CA LEU A 51 9.43 -12.90 -8.36
C LEU A 51 9.57 -11.38 -8.19
N ALA A 52 10.03 -10.68 -9.23
CA ALA A 52 10.15 -9.23 -9.19
C ALA A 52 8.79 -8.56 -8.99
N GLU A 53 7.75 -9.01 -9.67
CA GLU A 53 6.39 -8.46 -9.56
C GLU A 53 5.80 -8.70 -8.17
N LYS A 54 5.95 -9.90 -7.61
CA LYS A 54 5.58 -10.17 -6.21
C LYS A 54 6.31 -9.25 -5.24
N GLN A 55 7.62 -9.08 -5.39
CA GLN A 55 8.41 -8.22 -4.51
C GLN A 55 8.00 -6.76 -4.66
N LYS A 56 7.67 -6.30 -5.88
CA LYS A 56 7.16 -4.96 -6.14
C LYS A 56 5.87 -4.73 -5.35
N ALA A 57 4.87 -5.59 -5.48
CA ALA A 57 3.61 -5.52 -4.74
C ALA A 57 3.86 -5.47 -3.22
N LYS A 58 4.70 -6.38 -2.71
CA LYS A 58 5.04 -6.45 -1.29
C LYS A 58 5.66 -5.15 -0.75
N TYR A 59 6.59 -4.53 -1.50
CA TYR A 59 7.20 -3.27 -1.08
C TYR A 59 6.25 -2.08 -1.20
N THR A 60 5.41 -2.04 -2.23
CA THR A 60 4.41 -0.99 -2.42
C THR A 60 3.47 -0.89 -1.22
N TYR A 61 2.94 -2.02 -0.75
CA TYR A 61 2.04 -2.06 0.41
C TYR A 61 2.77 -2.19 1.77
N GLY A 62 4.10 -2.32 1.78
CA GLY A 62 4.89 -2.43 3.00
C GLY A 62 4.60 -3.70 3.82
N VAL A 63 4.18 -4.77 3.16
CA VAL A 63 3.83 -6.06 3.79
C VAL A 63 5.05 -6.99 3.78
N LEU A 64 5.24 -7.80 4.83
CA LEU A 64 6.28 -8.82 4.89
C LEU A 64 5.83 -10.13 4.21
N GLU A 65 6.80 -10.97 3.83
CA GLU A 65 6.57 -12.18 3.03
C GLU A 65 5.52 -13.11 3.64
N LYS A 66 5.62 -13.43 4.93
CA LYS A 66 4.67 -14.28 5.63
C LYS A 66 3.23 -13.72 5.59
N GLN A 67 3.08 -12.41 5.81
CA GLN A 67 1.77 -11.76 5.77
C GLN A 67 1.22 -11.73 4.34
N PHE A 68 2.08 -11.49 3.35
CA PHE A 68 1.68 -11.47 1.95
C PHE A 68 1.21 -12.86 1.49
N ARG A 69 1.94 -13.90 1.87
CA ARG A 69 1.57 -15.29 1.59
C ARG A 69 0.23 -15.66 2.24
N ASN A 70 0.01 -15.31 3.51
CA ASN A 70 -1.27 -15.56 4.19
C ASN A 70 -2.45 -14.83 3.51
N LEU A 71 -2.21 -13.62 2.93
CA LEU A 71 -3.23 -12.92 2.15
C LEU A 71 -3.51 -13.62 0.82
N PHE A 72 -2.48 -14.15 0.18
CA PHE A 72 -2.61 -14.92 -1.05
C PHE A 72 -3.41 -16.22 -0.81
N GLU A 73 -3.07 -17.01 0.21
CA GLU A 73 -3.79 -18.23 0.58
C GLU A 73 -5.28 -17.98 0.86
N LYS A 74 -5.61 -16.85 1.50
CA LYS A 74 -7.00 -16.42 1.69
C LYS A 74 -7.68 -16.01 0.39
N ALA A 75 -6.98 -15.35 -0.50
CA ALA A 75 -7.50 -14.95 -1.80
C ALA A 75 -7.73 -16.15 -2.71
N GLU A 76 -6.86 -17.16 -2.65
CA GLU A 76 -6.97 -18.39 -3.40
C GLU A 76 -8.17 -19.24 -2.97
N SER A 77 -8.47 -19.27 -1.66
CA SER A 77 -9.63 -19.99 -1.10
C SER A 77 -10.96 -19.26 -1.27
N ALA A 78 -10.96 -17.99 -1.71
CA ALA A 78 -12.17 -17.21 -1.93
C ALA A 78 -12.72 -17.40 -3.36
N ALA A 79 -14.03 -17.28 -3.52
CA ALA A 79 -14.66 -17.33 -4.83
C ALA A 79 -14.35 -16.07 -5.65
N GLY A 80 -13.80 -16.24 -6.86
CA GLY A 80 -13.49 -15.15 -7.79
C GLY A 80 -12.07 -15.20 -8.35
N ILE A 81 -11.61 -14.10 -8.93
CA ILE A 81 -10.26 -13.98 -9.51
C ILE A 81 -9.25 -13.73 -8.40
N THR A 82 -8.42 -14.73 -8.09
CA THR A 82 -7.45 -14.70 -6.98
C THR A 82 -6.57 -13.44 -6.94
N GLY A 83 -6.08 -13.00 -8.12
CA GLY A 83 -5.24 -11.82 -8.23
C GLY A 83 -5.96 -10.52 -7.83
N GLU A 84 -7.21 -10.35 -8.24
CA GLU A 84 -8.04 -9.20 -7.86
C GLU A 84 -8.35 -9.21 -6.37
N ILE A 85 -8.78 -10.35 -5.83
CA ILE A 85 -9.08 -10.51 -4.39
C ILE A 85 -7.86 -10.22 -3.54
N LEU A 86 -6.67 -10.63 -3.99
CA LEU A 86 -5.41 -10.32 -3.32
C LEU A 86 -5.18 -8.80 -3.26
N LEU A 87 -5.33 -8.08 -4.39
CA LEU A 87 -5.17 -6.63 -4.43
C LEU A 87 -6.24 -5.92 -3.60
N GLN A 88 -7.49 -6.35 -3.66
CA GLN A 88 -8.59 -5.86 -2.83
C GLN A 88 -8.30 -6.03 -1.34
N SER A 89 -7.77 -7.20 -0.94
CA SER A 89 -7.37 -7.46 0.44
C SER A 89 -6.21 -6.57 0.90
N LEU A 90 -5.29 -6.20 0.00
CA LEU A 90 -4.22 -5.26 0.28
C LEU A 90 -4.73 -3.82 0.39
N GLU A 91 -5.70 -3.43 -0.46
CA GLU A 91 -6.34 -2.10 -0.41
C GLU A 91 -7.23 -1.93 0.83
N ALA A 92 -7.92 -2.97 1.28
CA ALA A 92 -8.78 -2.95 2.47
C ALA A 92 -8.02 -2.87 3.81
N ARG A 93 -6.69 -2.93 3.81
CA ARG A 93 -5.90 -2.79 5.05
C ARG A 93 -6.01 -1.38 5.62
N LEU A 94 -6.15 -1.26 6.93
CA LEU A 94 -6.31 0.03 7.61
C LEU A 94 -5.14 0.99 7.35
N ASP A 95 -3.88 0.49 7.35
CA ASP A 95 -2.72 1.32 7.05
C ASP A 95 -2.77 1.88 5.62
N ASN A 96 -3.30 1.12 4.66
CA ASN A 96 -3.47 1.58 3.29
C ASN A 96 -4.69 2.51 3.13
N VAL A 97 -5.83 2.20 3.75
CA VAL A 97 -7.02 3.08 3.72
C VAL A 97 -6.70 4.46 4.31
N VAL A 98 -5.97 4.54 5.43
CA VAL A 98 -5.51 5.80 6.03
C VAL A 98 -4.61 6.59 5.07
N PHE A 99 -3.75 5.92 4.31
CA PHE A 99 -2.95 6.55 3.27
C PHE A 99 -3.81 7.03 2.08
N ARG A 100 -4.78 6.23 1.63
CA ARG A 100 -5.69 6.57 0.52
C ARG A 100 -6.64 7.72 0.86
N LEU A 101 -7.02 7.87 2.12
CA LEU A 101 -7.79 9.02 2.63
C LEU A 101 -6.95 10.30 2.77
N GLY A 102 -5.63 10.25 2.54
CA GLY A 102 -4.76 11.42 2.66
C GLY A 102 -4.40 11.82 4.10
N ILE A 103 -4.83 11.06 5.11
CA ILE A 103 -4.52 11.32 6.53
C ILE A 103 -3.01 11.26 6.77
N ALA A 104 -2.29 10.49 5.95
CA ALA A 104 -0.85 10.38 6.03
C ALA A 104 -0.19 10.49 4.64
N PRO A 105 0.98 11.15 4.53
CA PRO A 105 1.64 11.38 3.24
C PRO A 105 2.25 10.11 2.63
N THR A 106 2.45 9.08 3.42
CA THR A 106 3.02 7.79 2.96
C THR A 106 2.39 6.61 3.71
N ARG A 107 2.38 5.43 3.10
CA ARG A 107 1.93 4.18 3.77
C ARG A 107 2.71 3.88 5.06
N ALA A 108 4.00 4.24 5.10
CA ALA A 108 4.82 4.07 6.31
C ALA A 108 4.36 5.01 7.45
N ALA A 109 4.04 6.27 7.13
CA ALA A 109 3.48 7.23 8.09
C ALA A 109 2.07 6.80 8.53
N ALA A 110 1.22 6.35 7.61
CA ALA A 110 -0.10 5.80 7.92
C ALA A 110 -0.01 4.65 8.93
N ARG A 111 0.90 3.70 8.67
CA ARG A 111 1.15 2.58 9.58
C ARG A 111 1.61 3.02 10.96
N GLN A 112 2.41 4.08 11.06
CA GLN A 112 2.85 4.67 12.33
C GLN A 112 1.67 5.31 13.06
N LEU A 113 0.84 6.11 12.38
CA LEU A 113 -0.34 6.73 12.97
C LEU A 113 -1.32 5.70 13.54
N VAL A 114 -1.59 4.62 12.78
CA VAL A 114 -2.42 3.51 13.27
C VAL A 114 -1.79 2.87 14.51
N GLY A 115 -0.51 2.49 14.45
CA GLY A 115 0.19 1.85 15.57
C GLY A 115 0.26 2.71 16.83
N HIS A 116 0.29 4.03 16.68
CA HIS A 116 0.30 5.01 17.77
C HIS A 116 -1.11 5.41 18.26
N LYS A 117 -2.16 4.70 17.81
CA LYS A 117 -3.54 4.88 18.27
C LYS A 117 -4.16 6.25 17.91
N HIS A 118 -3.76 6.85 16.79
CA HIS A 118 -4.33 8.11 16.29
C HIS A 118 -5.56 7.90 15.40
N ILE A 119 -5.85 6.65 15.01
CA ILE A 119 -6.91 6.29 14.06
C ILE A 119 -8.04 5.55 14.78
N THR A 120 -9.26 5.84 14.35
CA THR A 120 -10.48 5.18 14.80
C THR A 120 -11.17 4.49 13.62
N VAL A 121 -11.88 3.40 13.91
CA VAL A 121 -12.82 2.74 12.98
C VAL A 121 -14.16 2.66 13.70
N ASP A 122 -15.21 3.22 13.10
CA ASP A 122 -16.55 3.32 13.70
C ASP A 122 -16.50 3.92 15.13
N GLY A 123 -15.69 4.97 15.31
CA GLY A 123 -15.49 5.65 16.60
C GLY A 123 -14.59 4.94 17.60
N LYS A 124 -14.19 3.67 17.34
CA LYS A 124 -13.33 2.90 18.24
C LYS A 124 -11.86 2.99 17.80
N VAL A 125 -10.95 3.21 18.74
CA VAL A 125 -9.50 3.26 18.46
C VAL A 125 -9.00 1.89 18.04
N VAL A 126 -8.39 1.81 16.83
CA VAL A 126 -7.77 0.60 16.31
C VAL A 126 -6.28 0.84 16.10
N ASN A 127 -5.43 0.00 16.70
CA ASN A 127 -3.97 0.10 16.60
C ASN A 127 -3.32 -1.03 15.78
N ILE A 128 -4.13 -1.74 14.99
CA ILE A 128 -3.70 -2.87 14.17
C ILE A 128 -3.66 -2.44 12.70
N PRO A 129 -2.48 -2.15 12.10
CA PRO A 129 -2.38 -1.71 10.72
C PRO A 129 -2.91 -2.71 9.68
N SER A 130 -2.90 -3.99 10.02
CA SER A 130 -3.42 -5.07 9.16
C SER A 130 -4.92 -5.32 9.34
N TYR A 131 -5.63 -4.50 10.11
CA TYR A 131 -7.08 -4.58 10.23
C TYR A 131 -7.71 -4.43 8.85
N ALA A 132 -8.59 -5.35 8.47
CA ALA A 132 -9.31 -5.30 7.21
C ALA A 132 -10.57 -4.45 7.38
N VAL A 133 -10.58 -3.29 6.74
CA VAL A 133 -11.74 -2.38 6.73
C VAL A 133 -12.81 -2.98 5.80
N LYS A 134 -14.05 -2.99 6.27
CA LYS A 134 -15.20 -3.53 5.53
C LYS A 134 -16.00 -2.39 4.88
N PRO A 135 -16.69 -2.65 3.78
CA PRO A 135 -17.63 -1.69 3.19
C PRO A 135 -18.62 -1.15 4.24
N GLY A 136 -18.86 0.15 4.20
CA GLY A 136 -19.70 0.87 5.14
C GLY A 136 -18.99 1.40 6.39
N GLN A 137 -17.80 0.93 6.74
CA GLN A 137 -17.06 1.41 7.92
C GLN A 137 -16.50 2.81 7.73
N ILE A 138 -16.46 3.57 8.82
CA ILE A 138 -15.93 4.93 8.87
C ILE A 138 -14.56 4.91 9.53
N VAL A 139 -13.54 5.36 8.81
CA VAL A 139 -12.16 5.50 9.29
C VAL A 139 -11.89 6.96 9.57
N GLY A 140 -11.61 7.31 10.80
CA GLY A 140 -11.42 8.70 11.22
C GLY A 140 -10.17 8.93 12.06
N VAL A 141 -9.88 10.21 12.28
CA VAL A 141 -8.81 10.64 13.19
C VAL A 141 -9.39 10.76 14.60
N ARG A 142 -8.66 10.17 15.58
CA ARG A 142 -9.03 10.30 17.00
C ARG A 142 -9.09 11.77 17.41
N GLU A 143 -10.08 12.16 18.21
CA GLU A 143 -10.34 13.55 18.60
C GLU A 143 -9.08 14.27 19.12
N SER A 144 -8.39 13.66 20.07
CA SER A 144 -7.13 14.20 20.65
C SER A 144 -5.97 14.31 19.64
N SER A 145 -6.13 13.80 18.43
CA SER A 145 -5.08 13.77 17.40
C SER A 145 -5.41 14.66 16.19
N LYS A 146 -6.59 15.26 16.15
CA LYS A 146 -7.04 16.12 15.04
C LYS A 146 -6.19 17.40 14.89
N SER A 147 -5.51 17.84 15.96
CA SER A 147 -4.60 18.99 15.97
C SER A 147 -3.18 18.68 15.54
N LEU A 148 -2.84 17.42 15.26
CA LEU A 148 -1.49 17.04 14.83
C LEU A 148 -1.15 17.69 13.48
N GLU A 149 -0.07 18.47 13.45
CA GLU A 149 0.41 19.19 12.27
C GLU A 149 0.68 18.26 11.07
N VAL A 150 1.22 17.07 11.33
CA VAL A 150 1.48 16.06 10.29
C VAL A 150 0.20 15.64 9.55
N ILE A 151 -0.91 15.51 10.27
CA ILE A 151 -2.21 15.14 9.70
C ILE A 151 -2.79 16.33 8.93
N ALA A 152 -2.76 17.52 9.54
CA ALA A 152 -3.27 18.75 8.92
C ALA A 152 -2.55 19.06 7.60
N ASN A 153 -1.21 19.00 7.59
CA ASN A 153 -0.40 19.24 6.40
C ASN A 153 -0.63 18.16 5.31
N SER A 154 -0.88 16.91 5.70
CA SER A 154 -1.17 15.83 4.74
C SER A 154 -2.52 16.02 4.06
N LEU A 155 -3.56 16.41 4.82
CA LEU A 155 -4.91 16.63 4.30
C LEU A 155 -5.00 17.87 3.41
N ALA A 156 -4.32 18.97 3.75
CA ALA A 156 -4.36 20.23 3.02
C ALA A 156 -3.90 20.12 1.54
N GLY A 157 -3.03 19.15 1.23
CA GLY A 157 -2.52 18.95 -0.14
C GLY A 157 -3.13 17.75 -0.87
N PHE A 158 -4.18 17.13 -0.32
CA PHE A 158 -4.70 15.88 -0.83
C PHE A 158 -5.97 16.04 -1.65
N ASN A 159 -6.04 15.39 -2.81
CA ASN A 159 -7.26 15.33 -3.62
C ASN A 159 -8.11 14.13 -3.18
N HIS A 160 -9.18 14.41 -2.43
CA HIS A 160 -10.08 13.39 -1.88
C HIS A 160 -10.96 12.69 -2.93
N SER A 161 -11.17 13.30 -4.11
CA SER A 161 -11.92 12.68 -5.21
C SER A 161 -11.13 11.66 -6.02
N LYS A 162 -9.88 11.40 -5.65
CA LYS A 162 -8.97 10.51 -6.39
C LYS A 162 -9.39 9.04 -6.37
N TYR A 163 -10.08 8.61 -5.32
CA TYR A 163 -10.42 7.21 -5.09
C TYR A 163 -11.93 7.05 -4.94
N PRO A 164 -12.65 6.53 -5.96
CA PRO A 164 -14.12 6.49 -5.98
C PRO A 164 -14.74 5.59 -4.90
N TRP A 165 -13.99 4.64 -4.36
CA TRP A 165 -14.45 3.76 -3.27
C TRP A 165 -14.32 4.35 -1.87
N LEU A 166 -13.81 5.60 -1.76
CA LEU A 166 -13.62 6.32 -0.51
C LEU A 166 -14.35 7.66 -0.58
N GLU A 167 -15.10 7.98 0.45
CA GLU A 167 -15.75 9.28 0.64
C GLU A 167 -15.10 9.97 1.84
N TRP A 168 -14.79 11.26 1.72
CA TRP A 168 -14.15 12.03 2.79
C TRP A 168 -15.09 13.12 3.29
N ASP A 169 -15.22 13.20 4.62
CA ASP A 169 -15.90 14.30 5.31
C ASP A 169 -14.89 15.12 6.10
N GLU A 170 -14.67 16.36 5.65
CA GLU A 170 -13.70 17.26 6.25
C GLU A 170 -14.14 17.76 7.63
N SER A 171 -15.45 17.90 7.87
CA SER A 171 -16.01 18.42 9.12
C SER A 171 -15.66 17.53 10.32
N ILE A 172 -15.74 16.24 10.12
CA ILE A 172 -15.43 15.23 11.15
C ILE A 172 -14.00 14.66 11.05
N LYS A 173 -13.25 14.99 9.96
CA LYS A 173 -11.95 14.41 9.61
C LYS A 173 -12.01 12.89 9.59
N ALA A 174 -12.96 12.36 8.86
CA ALA A 174 -13.17 10.93 8.69
C ALA A 174 -13.56 10.59 7.25
N GLY A 175 -13.23 9.39 6.82
CA GLY A 175 -13.61 8.87 5.51
C GLY A 175 -14.37 7.57 5.63
N LYS A 176 -15.36 7.37 4.75
CA LYS A 176 -16.15 6.16 4.66
C LYS A 176 -15.60 5.25 3.56
N TYR A 177 -15.45 3.99 3.86
CA TYR A 177 -15.10 2.95 2.89
C TYR A 177 -16.41 2.45 2.24
N LEU A 178 -16.72 2.91 1.03
CA LEU A 178 -18.01 2.68 0.37
C LEU A 178 -18.17 1.23 -0.09
N HIS A 179 -17.25 0.78 -0.94
CA HIS A 179 -17.26 -0.56 -1.53
C HIS A 179 -15.82 -1.06 -1.74
N THR A 180 -15.66 -2.33 -2.00
CA THR A 180 -14.38 -2.91 -2.39
C THR A 180 -13.98 -2.38 -3.77
N PRO A 181 -12.76 -1.88 -3.97
CA PRO A 181 -12.32 -1.33 -5.25
C PRO A 181 -12.28 -2.40 -6.34
N GLU A 182 -12.65 -2.03 -7.55
CA GLU A 182 -12.41 -2.85 -8.74
C GLU A 182 -10.95 -2.77 -9.17
N ARG A 183 -10.49 -3.71 -10.00
CA ARG A 183 -9.10 -3.71 -10.47
C ARG A 183 -8.74 -2.42 -11.22
N ALA A 184 -9.68 -1.86 -11.97
CA ALA A 184 -9.50 -0.63 -12.75
C ALA A 184 -9.26 0.61 -11.86
N ASP A 185 -9.86 0.64 -10.67
CA ASP A 185 -9.73 1.75 -9.73
C ASP A 185 -8.38 1.78 -9.03
N ILE A 186 -7.72 0.62 -8.90
CA ILE A 186 -6.44 0.49 -8.19
C ILE A 186 -5.31 1.03 -9.08
N PRO A 187 -4.66 2.16 -8.68
CA PRO A 187 -3.70 2.85 -9.54
C PRO A 187 -2.33 2.18 -9.60
N GLU A 188 -2.06 1.18 -8.78
CA GLU A 188 -0.78 0.49 -8.75
C GLU A 188 -0.58 -0.37 -10.00
N ASN A 189 0.53 -0.12 -10.71
CA ASN A 189 0.94 -0.93 -11.86
C ASN A 189 1.55 -2.26 -11.38
N ILE A 190 0.70 -3.19 -10.99
CA ILE A 190 1.07 -4.54 -10.53
C ILE A 190 0.41 -5.56 -11.45
N LYS A 191 1.19 -6.50 -11.94
CA LYS A 191 0.71 -7.62 -12.76
C LYS A 191 0.37 -8.81 -11.87
N GLU A 192 -0.85 -8.84 -11.36
CA GLU A 192 -1.32 -9.82 -10.40
C GLU A 192 -1.27 -11.27 -10.91
N HIS A 193 -1.50 -11.48 -12.21
CA HIS A 193 -1.41 -12.82 -12.82
C HIS A 193 -0.03 -13.46 -12.64
N LEU A 194 1.06 -12.67 -12.71
CA LEU A 194 2.42 -13.16 -12.47
C LEU A 194 2.66 -13.57 -11.01
N ILE A 195 1.94 -12.92 -10.08
CA ILE A 195 2.01 -13.28 -8.67
C ILE A 195 1.28 -14.60 -8.42
N VAL A 196 0.11 -14.76 -9.03
CA VAL A 196 -0.67 -16.01 -8.96
C VAL A 196 0.14 -17.17 -9.54
N GLU A 197 0.72 -17.00 -10.74
CA GLU A 197 1.55 -18.01 -11.38
C GLU A 197 2.77 -18.40 -10.53
N LEU A 198 3.39 -17.43 -9.84
CA LEU A 198 4.55 -17.69 -8.97
C LEU A 198 4.20 -18.60 -7.79
N TYR A 199 3.02 -18.42 -7.20
CA TYR A 199 2.59 -19.21 -6.04
C TYR A 199 1.94 -20.55 -6.40
N SER A 200 1.47 -20.69 -7.64
CA SER A 200 0.89 -21.94 -8.17
C SER A 200 1.96 -22.94 -8.63
N LYS A 201 3.22 -22.54 -8.74
CA LYS A 201 4.40 -23.37 -9.03
C LYS A 201 5.07 -23.81 -7.73
#